data_5502f4d3501d8877d9cfad83120d287f
#
_entry.id   5502f4d3501d8877d9cfad83120d287f
#
_cell.length_a   1.000
_cell.length_b   1.000
_cell.length_c   1.000
_cell.angle_alpha   90.00
_cell.angle_beta   90.00
_cell.angle_gamma   90.00
#
_symmetry.space_group_name_H-M   'P 1'
#
loop_
_entity.id
_entity.type
_entity.pdbx_description
1 polymer ?
#
loop_
_entity_poly.entity_id
_entity_poly.type
_entity_poly.pdbx_seq_one_letter_code
_entity_poly.pdbx_strand_id
1 'polypeptide(L)'
;MRILRASDFKRMPWKNGGGETVEIAVSPGGAGLADFDWRVSMATVATDGPFSVFSGIDRTLSILEGAGMTLFIEGREPVLLTEGSDPLPFAADAPTSATLVDGTIMDLNVMTRRGRLSHSVKRSAVDGHTELQLHAGIALLLCDHGNLRVDDADESFSLFARDCAVINETSGRRIALSGTAGIFLIEIKAI
;
A
#
# COMPACT_ATOMS: atom_id res chain seq x y z
N MET A 1 18.59 -0.78 4.80
CA MET A 1 17.21 -1.27 4.63
C MET A 1 16.56 -1.48 6.00
N ARG A 2 15.22 -1.37 6.13
CA ARG A 2 14.48 -1.62 7.37
C ARG A 2 13.33 -2.58 7.10
N ILE A 3 13.26 -3.67 7.87
CA ILE A 3 12.17 -4.65 7.78
C ILE A 3 11.13 -4.29 8.83
N LEU A 4 9.88 -4.22 8.42
CA LEU A 4 8.71 -3.97 9.23
C LEU A 4 7.90 -5.26 9.29
N ARG A 5 7.77 -5.85 10.46
CA ARG A 5 7.01 -7.08 10.66
C ARG A 5 5.53 -6.79 10.83
N ALA A 6 4.69 -7.60 10.22
CA ALA A 6 3.25 -7.47 10.32
C ALA A 6 2.74 -7.48 11.78
N SER A 7 3.42 -8.21 12.66
CA SER A 7 3.13 -8.26 14.09
C SER A 7 3.31 -6.93 14.83
N ASP A 8 4.16 -6.05 14.29
CA ASP A 8 4.59 -4.81 14.94
C ASP A 8 3.82 -3.59 14.42
N PHE A 9 2.91 -3.77 13.45
CA PHE A 9 2.15 -2.69 12.87
C PHE A 9 1.17 -2.08 13.87
N LYS A 10 1.04 -0.75 13.81
CA LYS A 10 0.11 -0.02 14.67
C LYS A 10 -1.33 -0.21 14.18
N ARG A 11 -2.17 -0.79 15.05
CA ARG A 11 -3.59 -1.00 14.80
C ARG A 11 -4.44 0.14 15.36
N MET A 12 -5.39 0.60 14.58
CA MET A 12 -6.25 1.73 14.90
C MET A 12 -7.70 1.39 14.54
N PRO A 13 -8.48 0.82 15.49
CA PRO A 13 -9.91 0.58 15.30
C PRO A 13 -10.66 1.88 15.01
N TRP A 14 -11.62 1.84 14.09
CA TRP A 14 -12.43 3.01 13.77
C TRP A 14 -13.50 3.25 14.84
N LYS A 15 -13.72 4.51 15.17
CA LYS A 15 -14.70 4.90 16.21
C LYS A 15 -16.13 4.48 15.90
N ASN A 16 -16.48 4.34 14.64
CA ASN A 16 -17.81 3.92 14.19
C ASN A 16 -18.00 2.38 14.16
N GLY A 17 -16.95 1.62 14.48
CA GLY A 17 -16.99 0.15 14.44
C GLY A 17 -16.99 -0.47 13.04
N GLY A 18 -16.92 0.34 11.97
CA GLY A 18 -16.97 -0.12 10.58
C GLY A 18 -15.68 -0.70 10.04
N GLY A 19 -14.60 -0.73 10.82
CA GLY A 19 -13.33 -1.26 10.39
C GLY A 19 -12.16 -0.93 11.30
N GLU A 20 -10.96 -1.24 10.80
CA GLU A 20 -9.68 -0.97 11.45
C GLU A 20 -8.67 -0.53 10.40
N THR A 21 -7.79 0.40 10.77
CA THR A 21 -6.61 0.73 9.96
C THR A 21 -5.35 0.17 10.63
N VAL A 22 -4.50 -0.46 9.84
CA VAL A 22 -3.19 -0.98 10.24
C VAL A 22 -2.13 -0.16 9.52
N GLU A 23 -1.39 0.68 10.25
CA GLU A 23 -0.34 1.52 9.69
C GLU A 23 0.95 0.72 9.51
N ILE A 24 1.39 0.58 8.25
CA ILE A 24 2.63 -0.09 7.89
C ILE A 24 3.81 0.86 8.08
N ALA A 25 3.73 2.05 7.48
CA ALA A 25 4.78 3.06 7.54
C ALA A 25 4.22 4.47 7.28
N VAL A 26 4.84 5.46 7.89
CA VAL A 26 4.50 6.88 7.73
C VAL A 26 5.77 7.73 7.77
N SER A 27 5.80 8.82 7.03
CA SER A 27 6.90 9.80 7.03
C SER A 27 6.33 11.22 7.16
N PRO A 28 6.94 12.06 8.03
CA PRO A 28 7.95 11.71 9.04
C PRO A 28 7.45 10.66 10.02
N GLY A 29 8.36 9.93 10.65
CA GLY A 29 8.00 8.92 11.65
C GLY A 29 7.15 9.50 12.78
N GLY A 30 5.99 8.88 13.03
CA GLY A 30 5.04 9.34 14.04
C GLY A 30 4.12 10.49 13.61
N ALA A 31 4.16 10.90 12.34
CA ALA A 31 3.24 11.92 11.83
C ALA A 31 1.77 11.51 12.00
N GLY A 32 0.93 12.49 12.31
CA GLY A 32 -0.52 12.33 12.35
C GLY A 32 -1.15 12.35 10.95
N LEU A 33 -2.48 12.18 10.91
CA LEU A 33 -3.22 12.18 9.63
C LEU A 33 -3.20 13.53 8.90
N ALA A 34 -2.87 14.62 9.58
CA ALA A 34 -2.76 15.96 8.98
C ALA A 34 -1.37 16.29 8.43
N ASP A 35 -0.33 15.61 8.92
CA ASP A 35 1.06 16.10 8.81
C ASP A 35 1.99 15.17 8.03
N PHE A 36 1.52 14.02 7.57
CA PHE A 36 2.39 13.09 6.85
C PHE A 36 2.76 13.61 5.45
N ASP A 37 3.97 13.30 5.02
CA ASP A 37 4.42 13.46 3.65
C ASP A 37 4.02 12.26 2.79
N TRP A 38 4.18 11.04 3.32
CA TRP A 38 3.64 9.81 2.74
C TRP A 38 3.23 8.82 3.83
N ARG A 39 2.27 7.97 3.51
CA ARG A 39 1.72 6.95 4.41
C ARG A 39 1.31 5.72 3.64
N VAL A 40 1.66 4.54 4.16
CA VAL A 40 1.22 3.24 3.67
C VAL A 40 0.49 2.52 4.80
N SER A 41 -0.73 2.08 4.53
CA SER A 41 -1.57 1.40 5.52
C SER A 41 -2.48 0.38 4.86
N MET A 42 -2.90 -0.62 5.62
CA MET A 42 -4.00 -1.51 5.26
C MET A 42 -5.23 -1.11 6.07
N ALA A 43 -6.42 -1.37 5.51
CA ALA A 43 -7.66 -1.22 6.25
C ALA A 43 -8.56 -2.45 6.07
N THR A 44 -9.14 -2.90 7.18
CA THR A 44 -10.26 -3.84 7.16
C THR A 44 -11.54 -3.03 7.13
N VAL A 45 -12.34 -3.20 6.09
CA VAL A 45 -13.59 -2.47 5.86
C VAL A 45 -14.76 -3.44 5.93
N ALA A 46 -15.63 -3.26 6.90
CA ALA A 46 -16.76 -4.18 7.17
C ALA A 46 -18.11 -3.60 6.77
N THR A 47 -18.19 -2.32 6.39
CA THR A 47 -19.43 -1.63 6.03
C THR A 47 -19.25 -0.69 4.86
N ASP A 48 -20.29 -0.50 4.08
CA ASP A 48 -20.38 0.56 3.10
C ASP A 48 -20.21 1.93 3.77
N GLY A 49 -19.70 2.90 3.02
CA GLY A 49 -19.61 4.25 3.54
C GLY A 49 -18.62 5.16 2.83
N PRO A 50 -18.55 6.41 3.31
CA PRO A 50 -17.63 7.39 2.76
C PRO A 50 -16.19 7.14 3.21
N PHE A 51 -15.26 7.45 2.33
CA PHE A 51 -13.84 7.54 2.66
C PHE A 51 -13.52 8.89 3.32
N SER A 52 -12.54 8.87 4.23
CA SER A 52 -11.99 10.13 4.76
C SER A 52 -11.34 10.95 3.64
N VAL A 53 -11.65 12.23 3.64
CA VAL A 53 -11.07 13.21 2.72
C VAL A 53 -9.73 13.69 3.26
N PHE A 54 -8.69 13.69 2.41
CA PHE A 54 -7.35 14.15 2.75
C PHE A 54 -6.93 15.23 1.77
N SER A 55 -7.01 16.49 2.19
CA SER A 55 -6.67 17.64 1.35
C SER A 55 -5.21 17.61 0.88
N GLY A 56 -4.99 17.75 -0.43
CA GLY A 56 -3.68 17.79 -1.05
C GLY A 56 -2.94 16.46 -1.02
N ILE A 57 -3.65 15.33 -0.92
CA ILE A 57 -3.08 13.98 -0.94
C ILE A 57 -3.50 13.24 -2.21
N ASP A 58 -2.54 12.59 -2.85
CA ASP A 58 -2.80 11.57 -3.86
C ASP A 58 -2.79 10.20 -3.21
N ARG A 59 -3.77 9.37 -3.58
CA ARG A 59 -3.98 8.02 -3.02
C ARG A 59 -3.97 6.99 -4.13
N THR A 60 -3.40 5.82 -3.85
CA THR A 60 -3.61 4.58 -4.62
C THR A 60 -4.21 3.52 -3.70
N LEU A 61 -5.27 2.86 -4.17
CA LEU A 61 -6.01 1.84 -3.45
C LEU A 61 -5.91 0.49 -4.18
N SER A 62 -5.73 -0.58 -3.43
CA SER A 62 -5.74 -1.96 -3.94
C SER A 62 -6.48 -2.87 -2.98
N ILE A 63 -7.20 -3.87 -3.48
CA ILE A 63 -7.81 -4.91 -2.65
C ILE A 63 -6.76 -5.98 -2.36
N LEU A 64 -6.62 -6.35 -1.10
CA LEU A 64 -5.75 -7.41 -0.62
C LEU A 64 -6.52 -8.70 -0.34
N GLU A 65 -7.75 -8.59 0.18
CA GLU A 65 -8.60 -9.73 0.55
C GLU A 65 -10.08 -9.38 0.39
N GLY A 66 -10.89 -10.39 0.08
CA GLY A 66 -12.34 -10.31 0.01
C GLY A 66 -12.89 -10.11 -1.40
N ALA A 67 -14.21 -10.04 -1.52
CA ALA A 67 -14.89 -9.97 -2.81
C ALA A 67 -14.69 -8.64 -3.56
N GLY A 68 -14.23 -7.62 -2.86
CA GLY A 68 -13.98 -6.30 -3.43
C GLY A 68 -15.04 -5.27 -3.07
N MET A 69 -14.91 -4.10 -3.70
CA MET A 69 -15.84 -2.97 -3.53
C MET A 69 -16.01 -2.17 -4.80
N THR A 70 -17.16 -1.52 -4.94
CA THR A 70 -17.36 -0.49 -5.96
C THR A 70 -17.09 0.88 -5.36
N LEU A 71 -16.15 1.61 -5.95
CA LEU A 71 -15.83 2.99 -5.58
C LEU A 71 -16.60 3.98 -6.42
N PHE A 72 -17.16 4.98 -5.75
CA PHE A 72 -17.83 6.14 -6.33
C PHE A 72 -16.98 7.37 -6.02
N ILE A 73 -16.15 7.78 -6.96
CA ILE A 73 -15.26 8.94 -6.85
C ILE A 73 -15.90 10.10 -7.58
N GLU A 74 -16.04 11.25 -6.93
CA GLU A 74 -16.64 12.44 -7.58
C GLU A 74 -15.93 12.78 -8.89
N GLY A 75 -16.73 12.98 -9.96
CA GLY A 75 -16.23 13.28 -11.30
C GLY A 75 -15.69 12.09 -12.09
N ARG A 76 -15.88 10.85 -11.62
CA ARG A 76 -15.50 9.62 -12.33
C ARG A 76 -16.67 8.64 -12.40
N GLU A 77 -16.64 7.75 -13.39
CA GLU A 77 -17.52 6.59 -13.42
C GLU A 77 -17.19 5.64 -12.24
N PRO A 78 -18.20 4.93 -11.71
CA PRO A 78 -17.98 3.94 -10.67
C PRO A 78 -16.97 2.87 -11.08
N VAL A 79 -16.08 2.49 -10.19
CA VAL A 79 -15.02 1.50 -10.46
C VAL A 79 -15.15 0.33 -9.52
N LEU A 80 -15.30 -0.88 -10.06
CA LEU A 80 -15.22 -2.12 -9.29
C LEU A 80 -13.75 -2.48 -9.07
N LEU A 81 -13.36 -2.61 -7.82
CA LEU A 81 -12.05 -3.11 -7.39
C LEU A 81 -12.19 -4.48 -6.73
N THR A 82 -11.38 -5.42 -7.20
CA THR A 82 -11.22 -6.76 -6.64
C THR A 82 -9.74 -7.07 -6.42
N GLU A 83 -9.43 -8.22 -5.85
CA GLU A 83 -8.04 -8.68 -5.73
C GLU A 83 -7.31 -8.78 -7.08
N GLY A 84 -8.02 -8.99 -8.18
CA GLY A 84 -7.43 -9.06 -9.53
C GLY A 84 -7.26 -7.71 -10.21
N SER A 85 -7.77 -6.62 -9.63
CA SER A 85 -7.70 -5.28 -10.23
C SER A 85 -6.32 -4.67 -10.08
N ASP A 86 -5.94 -3.84 -11.06
CA ASP A 86 -4.76 -2.99 -10.92
C ASP A 86 -4.96 -1.96 -9.80
N PRO A 87 -3.87 -1.53 -9.13
CA PRO A 87 -3.90 -0.44 -8.16
C PRO A 87 -4.54 0.83 -8.74
N LEU A 88 -5.57 1.37 -8.09
CA LEU A 88 -6.34 2.52 -8.58
C LEU A 88 -5.85 3.84 -7.98
N PRO A 89 -5.24 4.74 -8.77
CA PRO A 89 -4.85 6.06 -8.30
C PRO A 89 -6.00 7.08 -8.39
N PHE A 90 -6.17 7.90 -7.35
CA PHE A 90 -7.11 9.02 -7.32
C PHE A 90 -6.71 10.09 -6.29
N ALA A 91 -7.28 11.29 -6.44
CA ALA A 91 -7.10 12.37 -5.50
C ALA A 91 -7.88 12.08 -4.20
N ALA A 92 -7.20 12.00 -3.06
CA ALA A 92 -7.85 11.70 -1.78
C ALA A 92 -8.67 12.86 -1.21
N ASP A 93 -8.63 14.03 -1.83
CA ASP A 93 -9.50 15.18 -1.57
C ASP A 93 -10.81 15.16 -2.39
N ALA A 94 -10.93 14.28 -3.39
CA ALA A 94 -12.19 14.03 -4.07
C ALA A 94 -13.16 13.25 -3.15
N PRO A 95 -14.39 13.71 -2.96
CA PRO A 95 -15.41 12.94 -2.25
C PRO A 95 -15.54 11.54 -2.82
N THR A 96 -15.37 10.54 -1.97
CA THR A 96 -15.34 9.14 -2.38
C THR A 96 -16.16 8.30 -1.41
N SER A 97 -16.95 7.37 -1.92
CA SER A 97 -17.66 6.37 -1.13
C SER A 97 -17.45 4.97 -1.72
N ALA A 98 -17.66 3.97 -0.90
CA ALA A 98 -17.58 2.58 -1.33
C ALA A 98 -18.83 1.79 -0.96
N THR A 99 -19.19 0.85 -1.83
CA THR A 99 -20.14 -0.22 -1.54
C THR A 99 -19.41 -1.55 -1.67
N LEU A 100 -19.45 -2.36 -0.62
CA LEU A 100 -18.85 -3.69 -0.60
C LEU A 100 -19.61 -4.64 -1.53
N VAL A 101 -18.89 -5.50 -2.25
CA VAL A 101 -19.51 -6.50 -3.14
C VAL A 101 -20.15 -7.60 -2.30
N ASP A 102 -19.40 -8.16 -1.34
CA ASP A 102 -19.86 -9.18 -0.41
C ASP A 102 -18.91 -9.25 0.80
N GLY A 103 -19.46 -9.06 1.99
CA GLY A 103 -18.72 -9.19 3.24
C GLY A 103 -17.59 -8.19 3.43
N THR A 104 -16.76 -8.49 4.41
CA THR A 104 -15.61 -7.67 4.80
C THR A 104 -14.46 -7.80 3.78
N ILE A 105 -13.79 -6.71 3.50
CA ILE A 105 -12.60 -6.67 2.65
C ILE A 105 -11.38 -6.16 3.44
N MET A 106 -10.19 -6.41 2.90
CA MET A 106 -8.97 -5.71 3.30
C MET A 106 -8.39 -4.97 2.09
N ASP A 107 -8.02 -3.72 2.28
CA ASP A 107 -7.40 -2.89 1.24
C ASP A 107 -6.01 -2.37 1.64
N LEU A 108 -5.20 -2.02 0.64
CA LEU A 108 -3.93 -1.31 0.76
C LEU A 108 -4.13 0.13 0.31
N ASN A 109 -3.74 1.07 1.16
CA ASN A 109 -3.73 2.50 0.86
C ASN A 109 -2.29 3.01 0.80
N VAL A 110 -1.90 3.60 -0.32
CA VAL A 110 -0.65 4.34 -0.49
C VAL A 110 -0.99 5.80 -0.72
N MET A 111 -0.46 6.69 0.09
CA MET A 111 -0.76 8.12 0.09
C MET A 111 0.51 8.95 0.05
N THR A 112 0.54 10.01 -0.76
CA THR A 112 1.63 10.98 -0.83
C THR A 112 1.09 12.41 -0.91
N ARG A 113 1.84 13.36 -0.33
CA ARG A 113 1.52 14.79 -0.40
C ARG A 113 1.77 15.33 -1.80
N ARG A 114 0.69 15.70 -2.47
CA ARG A 114 0.69 16.28 -3.83
C ARG A 114 1.57 17.54 -3.89
N GLY A 115 2.35 17.68 -4.97
CA GLY A 115 3.27 18.79 -5.17
C GLY A 115 4.59 18.69 -4.42
N ARG A 116 4.77 17.67 -3.56
CA ARG A 116 6.05 17.38 -2.89
C ARG A 116 6.57 16.00 -3.26
N LEU A 117 5.68 15.02 -3.28
CA LEU A 117 5.99 13.63 -3.58
C LEU A 117 5.00 13.06 -4.59
N SER A 118 5.45 12.08 -5.33
CA SER A 118 4.60 11.22 -6.14
C SER A 118 4.92 9.76 -5.81
N HIS A 119 3.97 8.85 -6.09
CA HIS A 119 4.18 7.43 -5.92
C HIS A 119 3.66 6.63 -7.10
N SER A 120 4.19 5.43 -7.23
CA SER A 120 3.64 4.36 -8.07
C SER A 120 3.47 3.10 -7.25
N VAL A 121 2.45 2.32 -7.58
CA VAL A 121 2.17 1.03 -6.94
C VAL A 121 2.02 0.00 -8.02
N LYS A 122 2.81 -1.07 -7.93
CA LYS A 122 2.76 -2.19 -8.87
C LYS A 122 2.54 -3.49 -8.11
N ARG A 123 1.51 -4.23 -8.47
CA ARG A 123 1.28 -5.60 -8.02
C ARG A 123 2.01 -6.57 -8.94
N SER A 124 2.63 -7.59 -8.38
CA SER A 124 3.33 -8.64 -9.14
C SER A 124 3.32 -9.95 -8.36
N ALA A 125 3.49 -11.06 -9.06
CA ALA A 125 3.75 -12.35 -8.46
C ALA A 125 5.24 -12.71 -8.64
N VAL A 126 5.81 -13.34 -7.63
CA VAL A 126 7.13 -13.98 -7.69
C VAL A 126 6.90 -15.48 -7.62
N ASP A 127 7.44 -16.21 -8.58
CA ASP A 127 7.48 -17.67 -8.60
C ASP A 127 8.88 -18.11 -9.05
N GLY A 128 9.67 -18.60 -8.09
CA GLY A 128 11.07 -18.91 -8.28
C GLY A 128 11.97 -17.69 -8.04
N HIS A 129 12.68 -17.22 -9.07
CA HIS A 129 13.68 -16.14 -8.97
C HIS A 129 13.38 -15.03 -9.95
N THR A 130 13.47 -13.77 -9.48
CA THR A 130 13.36 -12.57 -10.32
C THR A 130 14.24 -11.45 -9.79
N GLU A 131 14.59 -10.50 -10.65
CA GLU A 131 15.28 -9.27 -10.26
C GLU A 131 14.33 -8.08 -10.41
N LEU A 132 14.38 -7.15 -9.46
CA LEU A 132 13.73 -5.86 -9.52
C LEU A 132 14.78 -4.76 -9.60
N GLN A 133 14.59 -3.85 -10.54
CA GLN A 133 15.32 -2.58 -10.58
C GLN A 133 14.43 -1.52 -9.93
N LEU A 134 14.98 -0.80 -8.95
CA LEU A 134 14.32 0.27 -8.22
C LEU A 134 14.68 1.62 -8.86
N HIS A 135 13.70 2.51 -8.99
CA HIS A 135 13.85 3.76 -9.75
C HIS A 135 13.60 5.03 -8.94
N ALA A 136 13.01 4.90 -7.74
CA ALA A 136 12.66 6.03 -6.88
C ALA A 136 13.70 6.29 -5.78
N GLY A 137 13.52 7.36 -4.98
CA GLY A 137 14.34 7.60 -3.80
C GLY A 137 14.03 6.66 -2.64
N ILE A 138 12.76 6.23 -2.53
CA ILE A 138 12.26 5.31 -1.51
C ILE A 138 11.45 4.22 -2.20
N ALA A 139 11.69 2.96 -1.83
CA ALA A 139 10.86 1.83 -2.22
C ALA A 139 10.35 1.09 -0.99
N LEU A 140 9.09 0.67 -1.05
CA LEU A 140 8.52 -0.28 -0.09
C LEU A 140 8.16 -1.55 -0.85
N LEU A 141 8.61 -2.69 -0.35
CA LEU A 141 8.27 -4.01 -0.86
C LEU A 141 7.39 -4.70 0.18
N LEU A 142 6.10 -4.77 -0.08
CA LEU A 142 5.12 -5.47 0.74
C LEU A 142 4.94 -6.88 0.20
N CYS A 143 5.17 -7.89 1.04
CA CYS A 143 4.80 -9.28 0.76
C CYS A 143 3.31 -9.44 1.05
N ASP A 144 2.47 -9.49 0.04
CA ASP A 144 1.01 -9.60 0.19
C ASP A 144 0.62 -10.96 0.78
N HIS A 145 1.10 -12.03 0.17
CA HIS A 145 0.93 -13.42 0.63
C HIS A 145 2.13 -14.26 0.23
N GLY A 146 2.25 -15.45 0.84
CA GLY A 146 3.36 -16.36 0.61
C GLY A 146 4.60 -15.99 1.42
N ASN A 147 5.77 -16.31 0.88
CA ASN A 147 7.06 -15.97 1.48
C ASN A 147 8.07 -15.58 0.40
N LEU A 148 8.93 -14.65 0.74
CA LEU A 148 9.88 -14.04 -0.17
C LEU A 148 11.24 -13.91 0.52
N ARG A 149 12.29 -14.37 -0.12
CA ARG A 149 13.67 -14.01 0.21
C ARG A 149 14.05 -12.82 -0.67
N VAL A 150 14.64 -11.82 -0.05
CA VAL A 150 15.17 -10.62 -0.71
C VAL A 150 16.68 -10.61 -0.51
N ASP A 151 17.43 -10.58 -1.59
CA ASP A 151 18.88 -10.46 -1.60
C ASP A 151 19.26 -9.10 -2.20
N ASP A 152 20.03 -8.31 -1.45
CA ASP A 152 20.39 -6.95 -1.78
C ASP A 152 21.85 -6.68 -1.40
N ALA A 153 22.71 -6.68 -2.39
CA ALA A 153 24.16 -6.60 -2.25
C ALA A 153 24.66 -7.64 -1.22
N ASP A 154 25.05 -7.18 -0.04
CA ASP A 154 25.64 -8.01 1.03
C ASP A 154 24.59 -8.44 2.08
N GLU A 155 23.34 -7.99 1.96
CA GLU A 155 22.26 -8.30 2.90
C GLU A 155 21.24 -9.26 2.31
N SER A 156 20.73 -10.17 3.12
CA SER A 156 19.69 -11.09 2.75
C SER A 156 18.69 -11.26 3.90
N PHE A 157 17.42 -11.22 3.58
CA PHE A 157 16.35 -11.36 4.57
C PHE A 157 15.12 -12.02 3.96
N SER A 158 14.22 -12.48 4.82
CA SER A 158 12.93 -13.03 4.39
C SER A 158 11.79 -12.12 4.80
N LEU A 159 10.81 -12.00 3.93
CA LEU A 159 9.51 -11.41 4.19
C LEU A 159 8.46 -12.52 4.16
N PHE A 160 7.60 -12.52 5.15
CA PHE A 160 6.41 -13.36 5.21
C PHE A 160 5.17 -12.53 4.87
N ALA A 161 4.02 -13.19 4.77
CA ALA A 161 2.76 -12.52 4.45
C ALA A 161 2.55 -11.27 5.32
N ARG A 162 2.27 -10.14 4.67
CA ARG A 162 2.09 -8.79 5.23
C ARG A 162 3.34 -8.10 5.77
N ASP A 163 4.51 -8.74 5.81
CA ASP A 163 5.77 -8.05 6.11
C ASP A 163 6.11 -7.03 5.02
N CYS A 164 6.78 -5.95 5.39
CA CYS A 164 7.19 -4.90 4.46
C CYS A 164 8.66 -4.54 4.65
N ALA A 165 9.42 -4.42 3.57
CA ALA A 165 10.76 -3.84 3.58
C ALA A 165 10.70 -2.40 3.09
N VAL A 166 11.32 -1.47 3.84
CA VAL A 166 11.53 -0.08 3.43
C VAL A 166 12.99 0.09 3.03
N ILE A 167 13.20 0.51 1.80
CA ILE A 167 14.52 0.66 1.17
C ILE A 167 14.67 2.12 0.78
N ASN A 168 15.68 2.78 1.30
CA ASN A 168 16.02 4.16 0.96
C ASN A 168 17.18 4.21 -0.06
N GLU A 169 17.33 5.33 -0.72
CA GLU A 169 18.40 5.57 -1.71
C GLU A 169 18.44 4.50 -2.81
N THR A 170 17.27 4.24 -3.40
CA THR A 170 17.07 3.08 -4.28
C THR A 170 17.31 3.37 -5.75
N SER A 171 17.56 4.62 -6.15
CA SER A 171 17.71 4.98 -7.56
C SER A 171 18.79 4.17 -8.27
N GLY A 172 18.40 3.34 -9.23
CA GLY A 172 19.29 2.45 -9.96
C GLY A 172 19.69 1.17 -9.23
N ARG A 173 19.23 0.95 -8.00
CA ARG A 173 19.54 -0.25 -7.20
C ARG A 173 18.79 -1.46 -7.75
N ARG A 174 19.44 -2.62 -7.72
CA ARG A 174 18.83 -3.90 -8.06
C ARG A 174 18.75 -4.78 -6.82
N ILE A 175 17.63 -5.47 -6.67
CA ILE A 175 17.42 -6.48 -5.65
C ILE A 175 16.97 -7.78 -6.32
N ALA A 176 17.44 -8.91 -5.81
CA ALA A 176 16.97 -10.21 -6.26
C ALA A 176 15.90 -10.74 -5.30
N LEU A 177 14.86 -11.32 -5.87
CA LEU A 177 13.75 -11.89 -5.13
C LEU A 177 13.67 -13.37 -5.44
N SER A 178 13.45 -14.21 -4.44
CA SER A 178 13.24 -15.64 -4.62
C SER A 178 12.17 -16.17 -3.66
N GLY A 179 11.35 -17.09 -4.14
CA GLY A 179 10.24 -17.68 -3.38
C GLY A 179 8.96 -17.79 -4.17
N THR A 180 7.83 -17.93 -3.46
CA THR A 180 6.49 -17.94 -4.04
C THR A 180 5.64 -16.96 -3.24
N ALA A 181 5.34 -15.80 -3.82
CA ALA A 181 4.67 -14.70 -3.14
C ALA A 181 3.93 -13.76 -4.11
N GLY A 182 2.84 -13.18 -3.64
CA GLY A 182 2.30 -11.94 -4.19
C GLY A 182 2.99 -10.75 -3.54
N ILE A 183 3.33 -9.73 -4.31
CA ILE A 183 4.02 -8.55 -3.81
C ILE A 183 3.40 -7.26 -4.33
N PHE A 184 3.54 -6.19 -3.53
CA PHE A 184 3.37 -4.81 -3.99
C PHE A 184 4.71 -4.09 -3.91
N LEU A 185 5.18 -3.59 -5.05
CA LEU A 185 6.28 -2.63 -5.11
C LEU A 185 5.68 -1.22 -5.11
N ILE A 186 6.01 -0.46 -4.09
CA ILE A 186 5.62 0.93 -3.91
C ILE A 186 6.87 1.77 -4.06
N GLU A 187 6.89 2.68 -5.03
CA GLU A 187 8.00 3.59 -5.23
C GLU A 187 7.55 5.03 -4.98
N ILE A 188 8.30 5.76 -4.15
CA ILE A 188 8.02 7.14 -3.76
C ILE A 188 9.20 8.01 -4.14
N LYS A 189 8.94 9.11 -4.85
CA LYS A 189 9.96 10.06 -5.32
C LYS A 189 9.54 11.51 -5.06
N ALA A 190 10.52 12.38 -4.83
CA ALA A 190 10.32 13.81 -4.85
C ALA A 190 9.97 14.29 -6.27
N ILE A 191 9.15 15.34 -6.34
CA ILE A 191 8.76 16.01 -7.59
C ILE A 191 9.70 17.19 -7.84
#